data_5cf6ad6c95ca42160eb5defe74764447
#
_entry.id   5cf6ad6c95ca42160eb5defe74764447
#
_cell.length_a   1.000
_cell.length_b   1.000
_cell.length_c   1.000
_cell.angle_alpha   90.00
_cell.angle_beta   90.00
_cell.angle_gamma   90.00
#
_symmetry.space_group_name_H-M   'P 1'
#
loop_
_entity.id
_entity.type
_entity.pdbx_description
1 polymer ?
#
loop_
_entity_poly.entity_id
_entity_poly.type
_entity_poly.pdbx_seq_one_letter_code
_entity_poly.pdbx_strand_id
1 'polypeptide(L)'
;MEKCPGSRDDEELFKAARMIYNQGVHIHLPPNAKIESGAVDFFLAGTTRTMDGGAKMGVHAWSDGNTSATEYPVGHEEHEIYIDYYASVGYSQQEAENLYFFIINAAGPNNIHYMTAEEILTFGILNP
;
A
#
# COMPACT_ATOMS: atom_id res chain seq x y z
N MET A 1 -3.98 -0.98 14.11
CA MET A 1 -4.94 -1.49 13.15
C MET A 1 -4.90 -3.00 13.13
N GLU A 2 -6.06 -3.61 13.18
CA GLU A 2 -6.13 -5.05 13.18
C GLU A 2 -5.75 -5.64 11.83
N LYS A 3 -5.26 -6.86 11.87
CA LYS A 3 -4.85 -7.57 10.69
C LYS A 3 -6.05 -7.95 9.85
N CYS A 4 -6.05 -7.57 8.60
CA CYS A 4 -7.13 -7.92 7.67
C CYS A 4 -6.90 -9.35 7.15
N PRO A 5 -7.84 -10.25 7.33
CA PRO A 5 -7.61 -11.66 7.00
C PRO A 5 -7.85 -12.04 5.55
N GLY A 6 -8.03 -11.12 4.64
CA GLY A 6 -8.19 -11.52 3.27
C GLY A 6 -8.63 -10.42 2.35
N SER A 7 -8.78 -10.74 1.06
CA SER A 7 -9.07 -9.78 0.01
C SER A 7 -10.40 -9.04 0.21
N ARG A 8 -11.35 -9.67 0.88
CA ARG A 8 -12.65 -9.04 1.10
C ARG A 8 -12.55 -7.80 1.96
N ASP A 9 -11.75 -7.86 3.05
CA ASP A 9 -11.54 -6.71 3.92
C ASP A 9 -10.72 -5.64 3.19
N ASP A 10 -9.78 -6.08 2.35
CA ASP A 10 -8.98 -5.15 1.55
C ASP A 10 -9.85 -4.44 0.52
N GLU A 11 -10.81 -5.13 -0.09
CA GLU A 11 -11.74 -4.51 -1.03
C GLU A 11 -12.56 -3.41 -0.36
N GLU A 12 -13.04 -3.63 0.86
CA GLU A 12 -13.78 -2.62 1.60
C GLU A 12 -12.89 -1.43 1.96
N LEU A 13 -11.65 -1.69 2.36
CA LEU A 13 -10.66 -0.65 2.63
C LEU A 13 -10.42 0.19 1.38
N PHE A 14 -10.22 -0.45 0.25
CA PHE A 14 -9.92 0.23 -1.00
C PHE A 14 -11.11 1.07 -1.49
N LYS A 15 -12.32 0.58 -1.28
CA LYS A 15 -13.53 1.31 -1.62
C LYS A 15 -13.61 2.63 -0.84
N ALA A 16 -13.37 2.56 0.48
CA ALA A 16 -13.35 3.75 1.32
C ALA A 16 -12.22 4.69 0.92
N ALA A 17 -11.05 4.14 0.63
CA ALA A 17 -9.89 4.94 0.24
C ALA A 17 -10.11 5.67 -1.08
N ARG A 18 -10.75 5.01 -2.06
CA ARG A 18 -11.06 5.66 -3.33
C ARG A 18 -11.98 6.86 -3.14
N MET A 19 -12.92 6.76 -2.21
CA MET A 19 -13.79 7.90 -1.88
C MET A 19 -12.99 9.07 -1.32
N ILE A 20 -12.02 8.78 -0.47
CA ILE A 20 -11.12 9.80 0.09
C ILE A 20 -10.30 10.44 -1.03
N TYR A 21 -9.75 9.63 -1.92
CA TYR A 21 -8.98 10.13 -3.05
C TYR A 21 -9.79 11.10 -3.90
N ASN A 22 -11.04 10.75 -4.18
CA ASN A 22 -11.91 11.57 -5.01
C ASN A 22 -12.28 12.92 -4.37
N GLN A 23 -12.10 13.05 -3.05
CA GLN A 23 -12.35 14.30 -2.35
C GLN A 23 -11.15 15.23 -2.30
N GLY A 24 -9.98 14.78 -2.70
CA GLY A 24 -8.78 15.62 -2.74
C GLY A 24 -8.20 15.92 -1.37
N VAL A 25 -8.01 14.91 -0.56
CA VAL A 25 -7.56 15.07 0.83
C VAL A 25 -6.04 15.07 0.94
N HIS A 26 -5.50 15.93 1.80
CA HIS A 26 -4.08 15.92 2.15
C HIS A 26 -3.89 15.00 3.36
N ILE A 27 -2.97 14.06 3.24
CA ILE A 27 -2.60 13.17 4.35
C ILE A 27 -1.15 13.41 4.72
N HIS A 28 -0.90 13.63 6.01
CA HIS A 28 0.44 13.91 6.52
C HIS A 28 0.79 12.95 7.66
N LEU A 29 2.01 12.43 7.65
CA LEU A 29 2.53 11.59 8.72
C LEU A 29 3.46 12.41 9.61
N PRO A 30 3.11 12.61 10.89
CA PRO A 30 3.98 13.31 11.84
C PRO A 30 5.21 12.46 12.22
N PRO A 31 6.22 13.05 12.89
CA PRO A 31 7.51 12.37 13.13
C PRO A 31 7.43 11.02 13.85
N ASN A 32 6.43 10.85 14.70
CA ASN A 32 6.30 9.62 15.49
C ASN A 32 5.34 8.61 14.86
N ALA A 33 4.82 8.91 13.67
CA ALA A 33 3.88 8.02 13.01
C ALA A 33 4.57 6.75 12.52
N LYS A 34 3.86 5.66 12.67
CA LYS A 34 4.30 4.37 12.13
C LYS A 34 3.09 3.68 11.54
N ILE A 35 3.06 3.53 10.23
CA ILE A 35 1.94 2.86 9.54
C ILE A 35 2.45 1.61 8.87
N GLU A 36 1.59 0.59 8.79
CA GLU A 36 1.94 -0.71 8.25
C GLU A 36 0.78 -1.27 7.45
N SER A 37 1.10 -2.04 6.42
CA SER A 37 0.12 -2.84 5.68
C SER A 37 -1.01 -1.99 5.08
N GLY A 38 -2.27 -2.25 5.46
CA GLY A 38 -3.42 -1.52 4.93
C GLY A 38 -3.40 -0.02 5.20
N ALA A 39 -2.76 0.40 6.29
CA ALA A 39 -2.64 1.83 6.58
C ALA A 39 -1.74 2.53 5.56
N VAL A 40 -0.72 1.84 5.02
CA VAL A 40 0.09 2.37 3.93
C VAL A 40 -0.77 2.55 2.68
N ASP A 41 -1.58 1.54 2.35
CA ASP A 41 -2.48 1.62 1.21
C ASP A 41 -3.44 2.80 1.35
N PHE A 42 -3.97 3.01 2.55
CA PHE A 42 -4.86 4.14 2.81
C PHE A 42 -4.14 5.48 2.65
N PHE A 43 -2.89 5.57 3.10
CA PHE A 43 -2.08 6.79 2.94
C PHE A 43 -1.97 7.19 1.47
N LEU A 44 -1.87 6.21 0.58
CA LEU A 44 -1.74 6.46 -0.87
C LEU A 44 -3.00 7.09 -1.47
N ALA A 45 -4.11 7.08 -0.75
CA ALA A 45 -5.34 7.73 -1.20
C ALA A 45 -5.32 9.24 -1.03
N GLY A 46 -4.35 9.80 -0.32
CA GLY A 46 -4.18 11.24 -0.25
C GLY A 46 -3.75 11.80 -1.60
N THR A 47 -4.40 12.84 -2.09
CA THR A 47 -3.98 13.50 -3.31
C THR A 47 -2.71 14.32 -3.09
N THR A 48 -2.53 14.82 -1.87
CA THR A 48 -1.29 15.40 -1.40
C THR A 48 -0.81 14.54 -0.23
N ARG A 49 0.44 14.10 -0.30
CA ARG A 49 0.99 13.19 0.70
C ARG A 49 2.35 13.68 1.14
N THR A 50 2.49 13.90 2.44
CA THR A 50 3.73 14.36 3.04
C THR A 50 4.03 13.57 4.30
N MET A 51 5.30 13.53 4.71
CA MET A 51 5.69 12.90 5.96
C MET A 51 6.89 13.61 6.54
N ASP A 52 6.95 13.63 7.87
CA ASP A 52 8.09 14.18 8.59
C ASP A 52 9.20 13.14 8.76
N GLY A 53 10.41 13.59 8.94
CA GLY A 53 11.52 12.70 9.26
C GLY A 53 11.24 11.95 10.55
N GLY A 54 11.52 10.66 10.56
CA GLY A 54 11.21 9.79 11.70
C GLY A 54 9.93 8.98 11.55
N ALA A 55 9.01 9.39 10.69
CA ALA A 55 7.84 8.59 10.37
C ALA A 55 8.26 7.33 9.61
N LYS A 56 7.53 6.25 9.81
CA LYS A 56 7.89 4.95 9.22
C LYS A 56 6.71 4.33 8.49
N MET A 57 7.00 3.70 7.36
CA MET A 57 6.03 2.94 6.57
C MET A 57 6.52 1.50 6.43
N GLY A 58 5.74 0.56 6.92
CA GLY A 58 6.06 -0.86 6.86
C GLY A 58 5.19 -1.58 5.85
N VAL A 59 5.83 -2.41 5.04
CA VAL A 59 5.14 -3.19 4.00
C VAL A 59 5.49 -4.66 4.13
N HIS A 60 4.56 -5.52 3.69
CA HIS A 60 4.79 -6.96 3.64
C HIS A 60 3.76 -7.60 2.72
N ALA A 61 4.02 -8.86 2.36
CA ALA A 61 3.08 -9.63 1.56
C ALA A 61 1.79 -9.89 2.36
N TRP A 62 0.66 -9.85 1.67
CA TRP A 62 -0.59 -10.27 2.27
C TRP A 62 -0.68 -11.80 2.28
N SER A 63 -1.58 -12.32 3.10
CA SER A 63 -1.87 -13.75 3.16
C SER A 63 -3.35 -13.94 3.43
N ASP A 64 -3.94 -14.98 2.84
CA ASP A 64 -5.33 -15.34 3.11
C ASP A 64 -5.45 -16.39 4.22
N GLY A 65 -4.34 -16.65 4.91
CA GLY A 65 -4.27 -17.65 5.98
C GLY A 65 -3.70 -18.99 5.53
N ASN A 66 -3.78 -19.29 4.24
CA ASN A 66 -3.24 -20.52 3.66
C ASN A 66 -2.16 -20.25 2.62
N THR A 67 -2.30 -19.18 1.86
CA THR A 67 -1.43 -18.86 0.74
C THR A 67 -1.01 -17.39 0.83
N SER A 68 0.28 -17.13 0.70
CA SER A 68 0.77 -15.76 0.69
C SER A 68 0.78 -15.20 -0.74
N ALA A 69 0.89 -13.87 -0.85
CA ALA A 69 0.85 -13.17 -2.13
C ALA A 69 1.85 -13.72 -3.15
N THR A 70 3.07 -14.02 -2.71
CA THR A 70 4.12 -14.46 -3.61
C THR A 70 3.93 -15.88 -4.15
N GLU A 71 2.99 -16.63 -3.58
CA GLU A 71 2.67 -17.97 -4.06
C GLU A 71 1.72 -17.97 -5.25
N TYR A 72 1.04 -16.86 -5.50
CA TYR A 72 0.19 -16.71 -6.69
C TYR A 72 1.04 -16.25 -7.87
N PRO A 73 0.83 -16.78 -9.07
CA PRO A 73 1.62 -16.37 -10.24
C PRO A 73 1.30 -14.93 -10.65
N VAL A 74 2.26 -14.30 -11.29
CA VAL A 74 2.06 -12.97 -11.88
C VAL A 74 0.90 -13.04 -12.87
N GLY A 75 -0.01 -12.08 -12.77
CA GLY A 75 -1.22 -12.06 -13.60
C GLY A 75 -2.43 -12.70 -12.96
N HIS A 76 -2.27 -13.31 -11.77
CA HIS A 76 -3.40 -13.90 -11.07
C HIS A 76 -4.36 -12.81 -10.59
N GLU A 77 -5.67 -13.11 -10.62
CA GLU A 77 -6.69 -12.13 -10.27
C GLU A 77 -6.57 -11.61 -8.83
N GLU A 78 -5.99 -12.40 -7.92
CA GLU A 78 -5.78 -11.94 -6.54
C GLU A 78 -4.83 -10.75 -6.46
N HIS A 79 -3.92 -10.61 -7.42
CA HIS A 79 -3.03 -9.46 -7.50
C HIS A 79 -3.75 -8.24 -8.06
N GLU A 80 -4.73 -8.45 -8.94
CA GLU A 80 -5.38 -7.35 -9.67
C GLU A 80 -6.15 -6.40 -8.75
N ILE A 81 -6.70 -6.89 -7.66
CA ILE A 81 -7.43 -6.07 -6.69
C ILE A 81 -6.53 -4.93 -6.19
N TYR A 82 -5.28 -5.26 -5.87
CA TYR A 82 -4.31 -4.29 -5.33
C TYR A 82 -3.78 -3.37 -6.42
N ILE A 83 -3.43 -3.93 -7.56
CA ILE A 83 -2.90 -3.15 -8.68
C ILE A 83 -3.95 -2.16 -9.17
N ASP A 84 -5.20 -2.61 -9.31
CA ASP A 84 -6.31 -1.74 -9.72
C ASP A 84 -6.52 -0.61 -8.70
N TYR A 85 -6.38 -0.92 -7.41
CA TYR A 85 -6.49 0.11 -6.40
C TYR A 85 -5.42 1.19 -6.57
N TYR A 86 -4.16 0.78 -6.72
CA TYR A 86 -3.08 1.76 -6.88
C TYR A 86 -3.28 2.61 -8.13
N ALA A 87 -3.69 1.98 -9.22
CA ALA A 87 -4.01 2.73 -10.45
C ALA A 87 -5.15 3.73 -10.22
N SER A 88 -6.12 3.36 -9.40
CA SER A 88 -7.29 4.21 -9.14
C SER A 88 -6.97 5.42 -8.26
N VAL A 89 -5.84 5.43 -7.56
CA VAL A 89 -5.44 6.53 -6.70
C VAL A 89 -4.25 7.32 -7.27
N GLY A 90 -4.07 7.26 -8.59
CA GLY A 90 -3.16 8.17 -9.28
C GLY A 90 -1.92 7.56 -9.90
N TYR A 91 -1.66 6.29 -9.70
CA TYR A 91 -0.51 5.63 -10.32
C TYR A 91 -0.86 5.17 -11.73
N SER A 92 0.13 5.19 -12.64
CA SER A 92 -0.06 4.53 -13.93
C SER A 92 -0.13 3.02 -13.71
N GLN A 93 -0.60 2.28 -14.71
CA GLN A 93 -0.66 0.82 -14.62
C GLN A 93 0.72 0.22 -14.31
N GLN A 94 1.76 0.69 -14.99
CA GLN A 94 3.12 0.20 -14.77
C GLN A 94 3.63 0.56 -13.38
N GLU A 95 3.39 1.78 -12.94
CA GLU A 95 3.79 2.20 -11.60
C GLU A 95 3.07 1.40 -10.52
N ALA A 96 1.78 1.15 -10.72
CA ALA A 96 0.98 0.35 -9.79
C ALA A 96 1.54 -1.06 -9.67
N GLU A 97 1.89 -1.68 -10.80
CA GLU A 97 2.48 -3.01 -10.81
C GLU A 97 3.83 -3.03 -10.11
N ASN A 98 4.68 -2.06 -10.40
CA ASN A 98 6.02 -1.98 -9.80
C ASN A 98 5.91 -1.84 -8.27
N LEU A 99 5.04 -0.98 -7.80
CA LEU A 99 4.84 -0.78 -6.37
C LEU A 99 4.29 -2.04 -5.70
N TYR A 100 3.28 -2.63 -6.31
CA TYR A 100 2.65 -3.82 -5.73
C TYR A 100 3.63 -4.97 -5.57
N PHE A 101 4.38 -5.29 -6.64
CA PHE A 101 5.32 -6.40 -6.57
C PHE A 101 6.52 -6.10 -5.67
N PHE A 102 6.91 -4.85 -5.55
CA PHE A 102 7.89 -4.48 -4.53
C PHE A 102 7.36 -4.83 -3.13
N ILE A 103 6.13 -4.43 -2.84
CA ILE A 103 5.54 -4.62 -1.51
C ILE A 103 5.48 -6.09 -1.13
N ILE A 104 4.98 -6.95 -2.00
CA ILE A 104 4.81 -8.37 -1.65
C ILE A 104 6.13 -9.13 -1.62
N ASN A 105 7.18 -8.60 -2.21
CA ASN A 105 8.49 -9.21 -2.20
C ASN A 105 9.43 -8.64 -1.13
N ALA A 106 9.05 -7.54 -0.50
CA ALA A 106 9.89 -6.87 0.48
C ALA A 106 9.98 -7.65 1.79
N ALA A 107 8.89 -8.28 2.21
CA ALA A 107 8.85 -9.09 3.43
C ALA A 107 7.70 -10.09 3.31
N GLY A 108 7.85 -11.24 3.96
CA GLY A 108 6.77 -12.23 4.04
C GLY A 108 5.63 -11.75 4.94
N PRO A 109 4.50 -12.50 4.97
CA PRO A 109 3.32 -12.05 5.73
C PRO A 109 3.55 -11.88 7.23
N ASN A 110 4.53 -12.54 7.77
CA ASN A 110 4.83 -12.48 9.22
C ASN A 110 5.98 -11.54 9.55
N ASN A 111 6.48 -10.81 8.58
CA ASN A 111 7.58 -9.87 8.75
C ASN A 111 7.17 -8.49 8.24
N ILE A 112 7.97 -7.49 8.55
CA ILE A 112 7.74 -6.11 8.10
C ILE A 112 9.03 -5.56 7.53
N HIS A 113 8.96 -4.94 6.37
CA HIS A 113 10.06 -4.16 5.82
C HIS A 113 9.68 -2.69 5.90
N TYR A 114 10.46 -1.92 6.65
CA TYR A 114 10.24 -0.47 6.70
C TYR A 114 10.93 0.17 5.51
N MET A 115 10.17 0.91 4.72
CA MET A 115 10.69 1.52 3.49
C MET A 115 11.76 2.56 3.81
N THR A 116 12.84 2.52 3.05
CA THR A 116 13.89 3.53 3.14
C THR A 116 13.43 4.81 2.45
N ALA A 117 14.12 5.92 2.73
CA ALA A 117 13.82 7.18 2.06
C ALA A 117 13.97 7.06 0.55
N GLU A 118 14.97 6.30 0.10
CA GLU A 118 15.20 6.06 -1.32
C GLU A 118 14.04 5.30 -1.96
N GLU A 119 13.53 4.25 -1.28
CA GLU A 119 12.39 3.49 -1.77
C GLU A 119 11.14 4.35 -1.85
N ILE A 120 10.89 5.15 -0.84
CA ILE A 120 9.74 6.06 -0.81
C ILE A 120 9.79 7.01 -2.00
N LEU A 121 10.97 7.52 -2.32
CA LEU A 121 11.17 8.39 -3.47
C LEU A 121 10.98 7.64 -4.79
N THR A 122 11.59 6.46 -4.90
CA THR A 122 11.56 5.66 -6.13
C THR A 122 10.14 5.29 -6.53
N PHE A 123 9.29 4.93 -5.57
CA PHE A 123 7.93 4.49 -5.86
C PHE A 123 6.89 5.61 -5.79
N GLY A 124 7.32 6.86 -5.61
CA GLY A 124 6.40 7.98 -5.63
C GLY A 124 5.36 7.94 -4.50
N ILE A 125 5.78 7.51 -3.33
CA ILE A 125 4.87 7.40 -2.17
C ILE A 125 4.40 8.78 -1.71
N LEU A 126 5.28 9.78 -1.77
CA LEU A 126 4.94 11.14 -1.39
C LEU A 126 4.54 11.96 -2.61
N ASN A 127 3.62 12.87 -2.40
CA ASN A 127 3.13 13.79 -3.43
C ASN A 127 2.82 15.13 -2.77
N PRO A 128 3.88 15.91 -2.46
CA PRO A 128 3.73 17.18 -1.74
C PRO A 128 3.04 18.28 -2.51
#